data_050fc21452f5646790f66654ba5b08e9
#
_entry.id   050fc21452f5646790f66654ba5b08e9
#
_cell.length_a   1.000
_cell.length_b   1.000
_cell.length_c   1.000
_cell.angle_alpha   90.00
_cell.angle_beta   90.00
_cell.angle_gamma   90.00
#
_symmetry.space_group_name_H-M   'P 1'
#
loop_
_entity.id
_entity.type
_entity.pdbx_description
1 polymer ?
#
loop_
_entity_poly.entity_id
_entity_poly.type
_entity_poly.pdbx_seq_one_letter_code
_entity_poly.pdbx_strand_id
1 'polypeptide(L)'
;GIAVDSSRGFSRDDYIKPDVAAPGIQVLGPIAFTGMTPADTQRQRAEEARYGMRNGSSIAAALTAGTVALLAEWGIVKRNDLSMDTTTIKKYLIRGTDRTGREFPNRMWGYGFLNLYGVFDALRPK
;
A
#
# COMPACT_ATOMS: atom_id res chain seq x y z
N GLY A 1 -6.44 13.22 -2.50
CA GLY A 1 -7.13 13.34 -1.20
C GLY A 1 -7.31 11.97 -0.52
N ILE A 2 -7.80 11.97 0.71
CA ILE A 2 -8.22 10.76 1.41
C ILE A 2 -9.64 10.38 0.96
N ALA A 3 -9.92 9.08 0.81
CA ALA A 3 -11.28 8.58 0.56
C ALA A 3 -12.25 9.00 1.66
N VAL A 4 -13.50 9.30 1.29
CA VAL A 4 -14.52 9.77 2.24
C VAL A 4 -14.80 8.73 3.32
N ASP A 5 -14.79 7.45 2.94
CA ASP A 5 -15.02 6.27 3.76
C ASP A 5 -13.75 5.69 4.41
N SER A 6 -12.60 6.34 4.23
CA SER A 6 -11.36 5.92 4.87
C SER A 6 -11.44 6.06 6.37
N SER A 7 -11.04 5.02 7.09
CA SER A 7 -10.91 5.07 8.55
C SER A 7 -9.90 6.13 8.97
N ARG A 8 -10.16 6.77 10.09
CA ARG A 8 -9.31 7.81 10.65
C ARG A 8 -8.85 7.43 12.06
N GLY A 9 -7.60 7.75 12.38
CA GLY A 9 -7.05 7.56 13.72
C GLY A 9 -7.39 8.72 14.67
N PHE A 10 -6.84 8.77 15.84
CA PHE A 10 -5.91 7.79 16.39
C PHE A 10 -6.67 6.63 17.03
N SER A 11 -5.96 5.57 17.47
CA SER A 11 -6.60 4.47 18.19
C SER A 11 -7.11 4.93 19.55
N ARG A 12 -7.90 4.08 20.26
CA ARG A 12 -8.42 4.38 21.61
C ARG A 12 -7.31 4.63 22.65
N ASP A 13 -6.15 4.00 22.45
CA ASP A 13 -5.00 4.12 23.33
C ASP A 13 -3.99 5.16 22.82
N ASP A 14 -4.45 6.12 22.04
CA ASP A 14 -3.65 7.22 21.44
C ASP A 14 -2.46 6.75 20.59
N TYR A 15 -2.45 5.48 20.15
CA TYR A 15 -1.49 5.04 19.14
C TYR A 15 -1.76 5.72 17.81
N ILE A 16 -0.67 6.13 17.16
CA ILE A 16 -0.73 6.74 15.82
C ILE A 16 -1.18 5.68 14.82
N LYS A 17 -2.39 5.87 14.31
CA LYS A 17 -3.01 5.09 13.23
C LYS A 17 -3.77 6.04 12.30
N PRO A 18 -3.86 5.75 10.99
CA PRO A 18 -3.15 4.67 10.31
C PRO A 18 -1.63 4.84 10.38
N ASP A 19 -0.85 3.78 10.08
CA ASP A 19 0.61 3.93 9.99
C ASP A 19 0.99 4.75 8.76
N VAL A 20 0.44 4.40 7.59
CA VAL A 20 0.62 5.10 6.32
C VAL A 20 -0.68 5.09 5.52
N ALA A 21 -0.82 6.00 4.57
CA ALA A 21 -1.86 5.97 3.56
C ALA A 21 -1.29 5.43 2.24
N ALA A 22 -2.09 4.69 1.49
CA ALA A 22 -1.72 4.13 0.19
C ALA A 22 -2.89 4.25 -0.80
N PRO A 23 -2.65 4.11 -2.12
CA PRO A 23 -3.72 4.17 -3.11
C PRO A 23 -4.79 3.10 -2.88
N GLY A 24 -6.04 3.51 -2.82
CA GLY A 24 -7.18 2.62 -2.61
C GLY A 24 -8.42 3.04 -3.39
N ILE A 25 -8.33 4.02 -4.29
CA ILE A 25 -9.43 4.50 -5.13
C ILE A 25 -9.02 4.40 -6.59
N GLN A 26 -9.91 3.84 -7.41
CA GLN A 26 -9.72 3.65 -8.86
C GLN A 26 -8.39 2.95 -9.18
N VAL A 27 -8.07 1.92 -8.43
CA VAL A 27 -6.86 1.12 -8.67
C VAL A 27 -7.18 0.05 -9.70
N LEU A 28 -6.42 0.04 -10.79
CA LEU A 28 -6.50 -1.00 -11.83
C LEU A 28 -5.85 -2.29 -11.31
N GLY A 29 -6.61 -3.37 -11.33
CA GLY A 29 -6.13 -4.67 -10.89
C GLY A 29 -6.77 -5.82 -11.64
N PRO A 30 -6.24 -7.05 -11.54
CA PRO A 30 -6.81 -8.22 -12.17
C PRO A 30 -8.19 -8.54 -11.58
N ILE A 31 -9.08 -9.01 -12.43
CA ILE A 31 -10.44 -9.42 -12.04
C ILE A 31 -10.51 -10.95 -12.00
N ALA A 32 -11.09 -11.49 -10.89
CA ALA A 32 -11.41 -12.90 -10.81
C ALA A 32 -12.70 -13.19 -11.61
N PHE A 33 -12.71 -14.30 -12.34
CA PHE A 33 -13.86 -14.76 -13.11
C PHE A 33 -14.83 -15.65 -12.31
N THR A 34 -14.63 -15.76 -11.00
CA THR A 34 -15.47 -16.59 -10.13
C THR A 34 -16.85 -15.97 -9.94
N GLY A 35 -17.89 -16.77 -10.12
CA GLY A 35 -19.30 -16.35 -9.96
C GLY A 35 -19.94 -15.73 -11.19
N MET A 36 -19.29 -15.79 -12.34
CA MET A 36 -19.86 -15.35 -13.61
C MET A 36 -20.64 -16.44 -14.31
N THR A 37 -21.71 -16.06 -15.00
CA THR A 37 -22.43 -16.98 -15.89
C THR A 37 -21.56 -17.33 -17.10
N PRO A 38 -21.81 -18.47 -17.80
CA PRO A 38 -21.10 -18.79 -19.05
C PRO A 38 -21.19 -17.67 -20.11
N ALA A 39 -22.29 -16.92 -20.15
CA ALA A 39 -22.50 -15.81 -21.04
C ALA A 39 -21.60 -14.61 -20.67
N ASP A 40 -21.45 -14.30 -19.38
CA ASP A 40 -20.56 -13.24 -18.91
C ASP A 40 -19.09 -13.57 -19.17
N THR A 41 -18.71 -14.83 -18.97
CA THR A 41 -17.38 -15.33 -19.24
C THR A 41 -17.02 -15.22 -20.74
N GLN A 42 -18.00 -15.48 -21.62
CA GLN A 42 -17.80 -15.41 -23.05
C GLN A 42 -17.67 -13.97 -23.55
N ARG A 43 -18.49 -13.05 -23.01
CA ARG A 43 -18.38 -11.60 -23.28
C ARG A 43 -17.05 -11.02 -22.81
N GLN A 44 -16.61 -11.37 -21.60
CA GLN A 44 -15.34 -10.87 -21.08
C GLN A 44 -14.11 -11.44 -21.80
N ARG A 45 -14.18 -12.69 -22.24
CA ARG A 45 -13.15 -13.24 -23.11
C ARG A 45 -13.05 -12.52 -24.45
N ALA A 46 -14.18 -12.05 -24.98
CA ALA A 46 -14.23 -11.30 -26.23
C ALA A 46 -13.70 -9.84 -26.04
N GLU A 47 -13.84 -9.26 -24.85
CA GLU A 47 -13.46 -7.87 -24.56
C GLU A 47 -12.09 -7.70 -23.92
N GLU A 48 -11.29 -8.77 -23.79
CA GLU A 48 -9.95 -8.76 -23.16
C GLU A 48 -9.88 -8.18 -21.73
N ALA A 49 -11.02 -7.96 -21.06
CA ALA A 49 -11.09 -7.31 -19.78
C ALA A 49 -10.68 -8.24 -18.62
N ARG A 50 -9.39 -8.55 -18.53
CA ARG A 50 -8.80 -9.26 -17.38
C ARG A 50 -8.49 -8.32 -16.22
N TYR A 51 -8.71 -7.04 -16.40
CA TYR A 51 -8.41 -5.97 -15.44
C TYR A 51 -9.61 -5.05 -15.24
N GLY A 52 -9.73 -4.48 -14.07
CA GLY A 52 -10.79 -3.51 -13.77
C GLY A 52 -10.43 -2.61 -12.60
N MET A 53 -11.11 -1.47 -12.53
CA MET A 53 -10.95 -0.52 -11.45
C MET A 53 -11.64 -1.03 -10.19
N ARG A 54 -11.01 -0.87 -9.05
CA ARG A 54 -11.54 -1.24 -7.72
C ARG A 54 -11.21 -0.17 -6.70
N ASN A 55 -12.08 -0.06 -5.70
CA ASN A 55 -11.92 0.83 -4.55
C ASN A 55 -11.91 -0.01 -3.26
N GLY A 56 -11.16 0.45 -2.28
CA GLY A 56 -11.17 -0.11 -0.94
C GLY A 56 -9.85 0.03 -0.20
N SER A 57 -9.93 0.12 1.11
CA SER A 57 -8.75 0.07 1.99
C SER A 57 -8.01 -1.26 1.91
N SER A 58 -8.72 -2.36 1.54
CA SER A 58 -8.10 -3.66 1.26
C SER A 58 -7.10 -3.59 0.10
N ILE A 59 -7.36 -2.76 -0.90
CA ILE A 59 -6.46 -2.55 -2.04
C ILE A 59 -5.24 -1.75 -1.60
N ALA A 60 -5.44 -0.71 -0.80
CA ALA A 60 -4.34 0.05 -0.19
C ALA A 60 -3.45 -0.85 0.68
N ALA A 61 -4.05 -1.75 1.45
CA ALA A 61 -3.32 -2.75 2.24
C ALA A 61 -2.54 -3.73 1.35
N ALA A 62 -3.13 -4.20 0.25
CA ALA A 62 -2.46 -5.09 -0.69
C ALA A 62 -1.25 -4.43 -1.38
N LEU A 63 -1.37 -3.17 -1.79
CA LEU A 63 -0.25 -2.40 -2.35
C LEU A 63 0.86 -2.18 -1.33
N THR A 64 0.50 -1.92 -0.07
CA THR A 64 1.46 -1.82 1.02
C THR A 64 2.17 -3.16 1.26
N ALA A 65 1.44 -4.28 1.24
CA ALA A 65 2.02 -5.61 1.37
C ALA A 65 3.01 -5.93 0.23
N GLY A 66 2.68 -5.56 -1.01
CA GLY A 66 3.59 -5.68 -2.15
C GLY A 66 4.87 -4.85 -1.98
N THR A 67 4.74 -3.64 -1.45
CA THR A 67 5.88 -2.78 -1.11
C THR A 67 6.77 -3.43 -0.04
N VAL A 68 6.15 -4.00 1.00
CA VAL A 68 6.88 -4.74 2.06
C VAL A 68 7.60 -5.96 1.49
N ALA A 69 7.00 -6.69 0.57
CA ALA A 69 7.63 -7.85 -0.07
C ALA A 69 8.91 -7.45 -0.84
N LEU A 70 8.86 -6.35 -1.60
CA LEU A 70 10.04 -5.84 -2.30
C LEU A 70 11.14 -5.36 -1.34
N LEU A 71 10.75 -4.75 -0.24
CA LEU A 71 11.67 -4.32 0.81
C LEU A 71 12.30 -5.53 1.52
N ALA A 72 11.52 -6.57 1.80
CA ALA A 72 12.00 -7.82 2.38
C ALA A 72 12.94 -8.57 1.42
N GLU A 73 12.67 -8.58 0.13
CA GLU A 73 13.60 -9.14 -0.86
C GLU A 73 14.95 -8.42 -0.80
N TRP A 74 14.95 -7.09 -0.83
CA TRP A 74 16.16 -6.30 -0.72
C TRP A 74 16.94 -6.58 0.57
N GLY A 75 16.26 -6.58 1.70
CA GLY A 75 16.89 -6.74 3.01
C GLY A 75 17.33 -8.18 3.29
N ILE A 76 16.40 -9.11 3.22
CA ILE A 76 16.61 -10.50 3.65
C ILE A 76 17.25 -11.34 2.53
N VAL A 77 16.61 -11.38 1.34
CA VAL A 77 17.06 -12.26 0.26
C VAL A 77 18.40 -11.79 -0.31
N LYS A 78 18.52 -10.49 -0.56
CA LYS A 78 19.78 -9.87 -1.04
C LYS A 78 20.76 -9.52 0.07
N ARG A 79 20.42 -9.85 1.32
CA ARG A 79 21.29 -9.75 2.49
C ARG A 79 21.80 -8.34 2.80
N ASN A 80 21.05 -7.29 2.48
CA ASN A 80 21.42 -5.92 2.80
C ASN A 80 21.10 -5.55 4.27
N ASP A 81 20.05 -6.15 4.85
CA ASP A 81 19.69 -6.00 6.26
C ASP A 81 19.03 -7.29 6.79
N LEU A 82 19.81 -8.14 7.44
CA LEU A 82 19.34 -9.41 8.01
C LEU A 82 18.58 -9.23 9.33
N SER A 83 18.60 -8.04 9.93
CA SER A 83 17.85 -7.70 11.16
C SER A 83 16.40 -7.28 10.88
N MET A 84 15.94 -7.41 9.63
CA MET A 84 14.63 -6.95 9.21
C MET A 84 13.52 -7.74 9.88
N ASP A 85 12.83 -7.08 10.78
CA ASP A 85 11.60 -7.52 11.44
C ASP A 85 10.45 -6.54 11.13
N THR A 86 9.27 -6.80 11.66
CA THR A 86 8.08 -5.94 11.46
C THR A 86 8.34 -4.48 11.89
N THR A 87 9.06 -4.28 13.00
CA THR A 87 9.39 -2.95 13.51
C THR A 87 10.34 -2.21 12.58
N THR A 88 11.35 -2.88 12.09
CA THR A 88 12.34 -2.33 11.15
C THR A 88 11.69 -2.00 9.80
N ILE A 89 10.86 -2.89 9.26
CA ILE A 89 10.10 -2.67 8.03
C ILE A 89 9.21 -1.43 8.17
N LYS A 90 8.47 -1.31 9.27
CA LYS A 90 7.64 -0.15 9.55
C LYS A 90 8.44 1.16 9.59
N LYS A 91 9.61 1.16 10.24
CA LYS A 91 10.51 2.33 10.27
C LYS A 91 10.96 2.73 8.86
N TYR A 92 11.31 1.78 8.02
CA TYR A 92 11.74 2.04 6.64
C TYR A 92 10.59 2.60 5.79
N LEU A 93 9.38 2.03 5.90
CA LEU A 93 8.20 2.57 5.22
C LEU A 93 7.93 4.02 5.62
N ILE A 94 7.91 4.30 6.93
CA ILE A 94 7.66 5.65 7.47
C ILE A 94 8.73 6.64 7.01
N ARG A 95 9.99 6.23 6.99
CA ARG A 95 11.11 7.08 6.57
C ARG A 95 11.02 7.51 5.12
N GLY A 96 10.49 6.65 4.25
CA GLY A 96 10.33 6.92 2.82
C GLY A 96 9.02 7.58 2.41
N THR A 97 8.08 7.82 3.35
CA THR A 97 6.77 8.40 3.02
C THR A 97 6.87 9.80 2.45
N ASP A 98 5.96 10.10 1.52
CA ASP A 98 5.72 11.47 1.08
C ASP A 98 4.89 12.24 2.13
N ARG A 99 5.39 13.41 2.54
CA ARG A 99 4.82 14.28 3.56
C ARG A 99 4.55 15.70 3.06
N THR A 100 4.44 15.88 1.78
CA THR A 100 4.33 17.21 1.17
C THR A 100 3.10 17.97 1.67
N GLY A 101 3.32 19.19 2.15
CA GLY A 101 2.27 20.18 2.42
C GLY A 101 1.41 19.95 3.66
N ARG A 102 1.82 19.09 4.63
CA ARG A 102 1.04 18.78 5.83
C ARG A 102 1.92 18.53 7.05
N GLU A 103 1.31 18.66 8.22
CA GLU A 103 1.94 18.18 9.46
C GLU A 103 1.73 16.67 9.63
N PHE A 104 2.76 15.96 10.04
CA PHE A 104 2.76 14.51 10.25
C PHE A 104 3.40 14.15 11.59
N PRO A 105 2.93 13.09 12.26
CA PRO A 105 1.80 12.22 11.90
C PRO A 105 0.44 12.90 12.08
N ASN A 106 -0.57 12.47 11.33
CA ASN A 106 -1.94 12.95 11.50
C ASN A 106 -2.98 11.82 11.36
N ARG A 107 -4.22 12.10 11.76
CA ARG A 107 -5.31 11.12 11.83
C ARG A 107 -5.77 10.56 10.48
N MET A 108 -5.45 11.23 9.38
CA MET A 108 -5.91 10.87 8.04
C MET A 108 -4.87 10.08 7.25
N TRP A 109 -3.60 10.46 7.41
CA TRP A 109 -2.48 9.96 6.61
C TRP A 109 -1.47 9.15 7.41
N GLY A 110 -1.63 9.09 8.74
CA GLY A 110 -0.62 8.53 9.62
C GLY A 110 0.70 9.28 9.48
N TYR A 111 1.76 8.57 9.19
CA TYR A 111 3.10 9.14 8.97
C TYR A 111 3.36 9.64 7.54
N GLY A 112 2.39 9.50 6.64
CA GLY A 112 2.48 10.00 5.28
C GLY A 112 1.99 9.02 4.23
N PHE A 113 2.13 9.40 2.97
CA PHE A 113 1.72 8.59 1.83
C PHE A 113 2.82 7.61 1.43
N LEU A 114 2.44 6.36 1.20
CA LEU A 114 3.34 5.28 0.82
C LEU A 114 4.13 5.65 -0.45
N ASN A 115 5.45 5.59 -0.37
CA ASN A 115 6.35 5.89 -1.48
C ASN A 115 7.53 4.93 -1.48
N LEU A 116 7.43 3.86 -2.28
CA LEU A 116 8.48 2.83 -2.38
C LEU A 116 9.82 3.42 -2.88
N TYR A 117 9.76 4.33 -3.85
CA TYR A 117 10.97 5.00 -4.31
C TYR A 117 11.66 5.77 -3.18
N GLY A 118 10.89 6.53 -2.40
CA GLY A 118 11.39 7.26 -1.23
C GLY A 118 12.01 6.33 -0.17
N VAL A 119 11.44 5.13 0.03
CA VAL A 119 12.02 4.13 0.94
C VAL A 119 13.42 3.72 0.47
N PHE A 120 13.58 3.31 -0.79
CA PHE A 120 14.87 2.88 -1.31
C PHE A 120 15.86 4.02 -1.45
N ASP A 121 15.41 5.22 -1.78
CA ASP A 121 16.26 6.41 -1.81
C ASP A 121 16.84 6.74 -0.43
N ALA A 122 16.02 6.63 0.62
CA ALA A 122 16.45 6.82 2.01
C ALA A 122 17.43 5.73 2.52
N LEU A 123 17.47 4.56 1.87
CA LEU A 123 18.36 3.44 2.19
C LEU A 123 19.66 3.45 1.40
N ARG A 124 19.81 4.34 0.43
CA ARG A 124 21.07 4.46 -0.33
C ARG A 124 22.20 4.88 0.60
N PRO A 125 23.40 4.29 0.45
CA PRO A 125 24.62 4.81 1.08
C PRO A 125 24.84 6.25 0.64
N LYS A 126 25.15 7.09 1.61
CA LYS A 126 25.52 8.49 1.33
C LYS A 126 27.00 8.59 1.01
#